data_5dde329368688a297ca611be1537601f
#
_entry.id   5dde329368688a297ca611be1537601f
#
_cell.length_a   1.000
_cell.length_b   1.000
_cell.length_c   1.000
_cell.angle_alpha   90.00
_cell.angle_beta   90.00
_cell.angle_gamma   90.00
#
_symmetry.space_group_name_H-M   'P 1'
#
loop_
_entity.id
_entity.type
_entity.pdbx_description
1 polymer ?
#
loop_
_entity_poly.entity_id
_entity_poly.type
_entity_poly.pdbx_seq_one_letter_code
_entity_poly.pdbx_strand_id
1 'polypeptide(L)'
;MKTKKIICIVDDEEDLVENLKIELEAIRPNWKIITFSEGMKAIQEIVKGNVDLVVTDIAMPDMDGYELFWRIKDYDENIPVIMMTGFGYDPNHVLVRAKVDGLKDVLYKPFETEKLVDIIEAHLK
;
A
#
# COMPACT_ATOMS: atom_id res chain seq x y z
N MET A 1 -16.06 2.67 18.86
CA MET A 1 -16.34 2.51 17.43
C MET A 1 -15.27 3.19 16.58
N LYS A 2 -14.76 2.50 15.57
CA LYS A 2 -13.75 3.05 14.69
C LYS A 2 -14.41 4.03 13.71
N THR A 3 -14.00 5.29 13.76
CA THR A 3 -14.58 6.33 12.92
C THR A 3 -13.77 6.62 11.67
N LYS A 4 -12.49 6.19 11.65
CA LYS A 4 -11.61 6.41 10.50
C LYS A 4 -11.08 5.09 9.96
N LYS A 5 -10.91 5.03 8.65
CA LYS A 5 -10.18 3.95 8.01
C LYS A 5 -8.70 4.27 8.04
N ILE A 6 -7.88 3.30 8.38
CA ILE A 6 -6.44 3.49 8.48
C ILE A 6 -5.77 2.85 7.28
N ILE A 7 -5.09 3.67 6.50
CA ILE A 7 -4.41 3.27 5.27
C ILE A 7 -2.92 3.48 5.48
N CYS A 8 -2.16 2.41 5.28
CA CYS A 8 -0.71 2.42 5.47
C CYS A 8 -0.04 2.53 4.10
N ILE A 9 0.82 3.54 3.92
CA ILE A 9 1.57 3.74 2.68
C ILE A 9 3.04 3.51 2.98
N VAL A 10 3.67 2.64 2.19
CA VAL A 10 5.07 2.26 2.37
C VAL A 10 5.84 2.59 1.11
N ASP A 11 6.82 3.49 1.20
CA ASP A 11 7.64 3.89 0.06
C ASP A 11 8.84 4.66 0.61
N ASP A 12 10.03 4.38 0.11
CA ASP A 12 11.24 5.08 0.56
C ASP A 12 11.40 6.47 -0.05
N GLU A 13 10.55 6.86 -0.98
CA GLU A 13 10.50 8.23 -1.49
C GLU A 13 9.67 9.10 -0.53
N GLU A 14 10.35 9.74 0.42
CA GLU A 14 9.67 10.45 1.51
C GLU A 14 8.77 11.60 1.02
N ASP A 15 9.21 12.33 -0.01
CA ASP A 15 8.40 13.42 -0.55
C ASP A 15 7.11 12.90 -1.18
N LEU A 16 7.17 11.77 -1.86
CA LEU A 16 6.00 11.16 -2.46
C LEU A 16 4.97 10.77 -1.40
N VAL A 17 5.41 10.06 -0.36
CA VAL A 17 4.47 9.60 0.67
C VAL A 17 3.88 10.77 1.45
N GLU A 18 4.65 11.80 1.71
CA GLU A 18 4.15 12.98 2.42
C GLU A 18 3.08 13.71 1.60
N ASN A 19 3.34 13.88 0.30
CA ASN A 19 2.36 14.50 -0.58
C ASN A 19 1.10 13.65 -0.71
N LEU A 20 1.25 12.34 -0.84
CA LEU A 20 0.09 11.43 -0.91
C LEU A 20 -0.74 11.51 0.36
N LYS A 21 -0.09 11.55 1.52
CA LYS A 21 -0.80 11.66 2.79
C LYS A 21 -1.64 12.93 2.84
N ILE A 22 -1.05 14.07 2.49
CA ILE A 22 -1.74 15.35 2.51
C ILE A 22 -2.94 15.33 1.57
N GLU A 23 -2.73 14.86 0.34
CA GLU A 23 -3.79 14.86 -0.68
C GLU A 23 -4.91 13.88 -0.34
N LEU A 24 -4.57 12.68 0.11
CA LEU A 24 -5.56 11.67 0.44
C LEU A 24 -6.42 12.09 1.62
N GLU A 25 -5.81 12.65 2.65
CA GLU A 25 -6.56 13.11 3.83
C GLU A 25 -7.43 14.32 3.50
N ALA A 26 -7.01 15.15 2.54
CA ALA A 26 -7.83 16.28 2.09
C ALA A 26 -9.05 15.79 1.30
N ILE A 27 -8.86 14.79 0.44
CA ILE A 27 -9.95 14.25 -0.38
C ILE A 27 -10.91 13.40 0.46
N ARG A 28 -10.37 12.65 1.43
CA ARG A 28 -11.17 11.77 2.30
C ARG A 28 -10.81 12.03 3.76
N PRO A 29 -11.43 13.03 4.40
CA PRO A 29 -11.10 13.36 5.80
C PRO A 29 -11.37 12.24 6.79
N ASN A 30 -12.15 11.23 6.41
CA ASN A 30 -12.42 10.07 7.27
C ASN A 30 -11.35 8.98 7.13
N TRP A 31 -10.33 9.20 6.33
CA TRP A 31 -9.16 8.30 6.26
C TRP A 31 -8.04 8.86 7.11
N LYS A 32 -7.34 7.97 7.80
CA LYS A 32 -6.08 8.29 8.47
C LYS A 32 -4.96 7.60 7.71
N ILE A 33 -4.02 8.39 7.20
CA ILE A 33 -2.90 7.86 6.42
C ILE A 33 -1.68 7.78 7.33
N ILE A 34 -1.12 6.58 7.46
CA ILE A 34 0.15 6.39 8.16
C ILE A 34 1.19 5.97 7.12
N THR A 35 2.39 6.48 7.27
CA THR A 35 3.44 6.31 6.27
C THR A 35 4.69 5.70 6.87
N PHE A 36 5.36 4.86 6.09
CA PHE A 36 6.62 4.24 6.49
C PHE A 36 7.56 4.24 5.30
N SER A 37 8.85 4.40 5.57
CA SER A 37 9.88 4.31 4.54
C SER A 37 10.51 2.92 4.46
N GLU A 38 10.15 2.02 5.36
CA GLU A 38 10.72 0.66 5.42
C GLU A 38 9.62 -0.36 5.68
N GLY A 39 9.71 -1.50 4.99
CA GLY A 39 8.72 -2.56 5.12
C GLY A 39 8.67 -3.18 6.52
N MET A 40 9.82 -3.33 7.18
CA MET A 40 9.84 -3.90 8.54
C MET A 40 9.06 -3.05 9.53
N LYS A 41 9.20 -1.73 9.43
CA LYS A 41 8.46 -0.85 10.33
C LYS A 41 6.97 -0.88 10.04
N ALA A 42 6.62 -0.98 8.77
CA ALA A 42 5.22 -1.11 8.37
C ALA A 42 4.60 -2.39 8.94
N ILE A 43 5.29 -3.52 8.82
CA ILE A 43 4.73 -4.79 9.29
C ILE A 43 4.54 -4.79 10.81
N GLN A 44 5.42 -4.11 11.56
CA GLN A 44 5.26 -3.98 12.99
C GLN A 44 3.97 -3.27 13.36
N GLU A 45 3.58 -2.28 12.58
CA GLU A 45 2.31 -1.58 12.80
C GLU A 45 1.12 -2.40 12.33
N ILE A 46 1.25 -3.07 11.20
CA ILE A 46 0.17 -3.86 10.61
C ILE A 46 -0.26 -4.98 11.55
N VAL A 47 0.70 -5.65 12.18
CA VAL A 47 0.38 -6.79 13.06
C VAL A 47 -0.24 -6.37 14.40
N LYS A 48 -0.30 -5.08 14.68
CA LYS A 48 -1.07 -4.58 15.83
C LYS A 48 -2.58 -4.59 15.56
N GLY A 49 -3.00 -4.85 14.32
CA GLY A 49 -4.40 -5.01 13.98
C GLY A 49 -5.14 -3.72 13.67
N ASN A 50 -4.42 -2.62 13.43
CA ASN A 50 -5.05 -1.32 13.26
C ASN A 50 -5.16 -0.85 11.80
N VAL A 51 -4.62 -1.62 10.84
CA VAL A 51 -4.53 -1.18 9.45
C VAL A 51 -5.62 -1.85 8.62
N ASP A 52 -6.32 -1.05 7.83
CA ASP A 52 -7.42 -1.54 6.99
C ASP A 52 -6.98 -1.84 5.56
N LEU A 53 -5.90 -1.20 5.10
CA LEU A 53 -5.43 -1.35 3.72
C LEU A 53 -3.98 -0.88 3.63
N VAL A 54 -3.19 -1.51 2.76
CA VAL A 54 -1.78 -1.18 2.56
C VAL A 54 -1.54 -0.82 1.10
N VAL A 55 -0.81 0.28 0.88
CA VAL A 55 -0.29 0.68 -0.43
C VAL A 55 1.22 0.66 -0.31
N THR A 56 1.90 -0.15 -1.11
CA THR A 56 3.35 -0.27 -0.99
C THR A 56 4.06 -0.18 -2.33
N ASP A 57 5.21 0.49 -2.32
CA ASP A 57 6.13 0.44 -3.44
C ASP A 57 6.73 -0.96 -3.55
N ILE A 58 7.17 -1.33 -4.75
CA ILE A 58 7.82 -2.62 -4.97
C ILE A 58 9.29 -2.55 -4.58
N ALA A 59 10.00 -1.53 -5.06
CA ALA A 59 11.46 -1.43 -4.88
C ALA A 59 11.82 -0.64 -3.63
N MET A 60 12.14 -1.33 -2.54
CA MET A 60 12.56 -0.71 -1.29
C MET A 60 13.83 -1.40 -0.78
N PRO A 61 14.69 -0.66 -0.05
CA PRO A 61 16.02 -1.20 0.29
C PRO A 61 16.05 -2.33 1.30
N ASP A 62 15.13 -2.34 2.28
CA ASP A 62 15.19 -3.35 3.36
C ASP A 62 14.39 -4.60 3.04
N MET A 63 13.23 -4.40 2.46
CA MET A 63 12.29 -5.46 2.13
C MET A 63 11.48 -4.95 0.94
N ASP A 64 11.44 -5.73 -0.15
CA ASP A 64 10.67 -5.27 -1.30
C ASP A 64 9.16 -5.44 -1.07
N GLY A 65 8.37 -4.81 -1.94
CA GLY A 65 6.92 -4.84 -1.81
C GLY A 65 6.32 -6.23 -1.93
N TYR A 66 6.95 -7.12 -2.68
CA TYR A 66 6.47 -8.50 -2.80
C TYR A 66 6.62 -9.25 -1.48
N GLU A 67 7.75 -9.11 -0.83
CA GLU A 67 7.95 -9.76 0.46
C GLU A 67 6.97 -9.19 1.50
N LEU A 68 6.79 -7.88 1.50
CA LEU A 68 5.82 -7.25 2.39
C LEU A 68 4.41 -7.78 2.10
N PHE A 69 4.03 -7.88 0.82
CA PHE A 69 2.73 -8.41 0.42
C PHE A 69 2.50 -9.81 0.99
N TRP A 70 3.46 -10.73 0.81
CA TRP A 70 3.28 -12.08 1.30
C TRP A 70 3.25 -12.16 2.81
N ARG A 71 4.03 -11.34 3.50
CA ARG A 71 4.00 -11.29 4.97
C ARG A 71 2.65 -10.78 5.49
N ILE A 72 2.08 -9.78 4.81
CA ILE A 72 0.75 -9.28 5.17
C ILE A 72 -0.30 -10.38 4.97
N LYS A 73 -0.25 -11.09 3.84
CA LYS A 73 -1.21 -12.15 3.55
C LYS A 73 -1.09 -13.31 4.53
N ASP A 74 0.13 -13.62 4.98
CA ASP A 74 0.34 -14.62 6.03
C ASP A 74 -0.29 -14.19 7.35
N TYR A 75 -0.20 -12.91 7.68
CA TYR A 75 -0.77 -12.38 8.92
C TYR A 75 -2.30 -12.30 8.83
N ASP A 76 -2.82 -11.73 7.77
CA ASP A 76 -4.27 -11.57 7.55
C ASP A 76 -4.54 -11.41 6.06
N GLU A 77 -5.05 -12.47 5.45
CA GLU A 77 -5.30 -12.48 4.00
C GLU A 77 -6.38 -11.50 3.56
N ASN A 78 -7.16 -10.98 4.52
CA ASN A 78 -8.25 -10.05 4.21
C ASN A 78 -7.80 -8.60 4.09
N ILE A 79 -6.56 -8.27 4.45
CA ILE A 79 -6.06 -6.90 4.28
C ILE A 79 -5.74 -6.68 2.81
N PRO A 80 -6.41 -5.73 2.13
CA PRO A 80 -6.09 -5.44 0.74
C PRO A 80 -4.72 -4.79 0.61
N VAL A 81 -3.98 -5.19 -0.41
CA VAL A 81 -2.67 -4.61 -0.71
C VAL A 81 -2.68 -4.10 -2.15
N ILE A 82 -2.29 -2.84 -2.32
CA ILE A 82 -2.14 -2.20 -3.61
C ILE A 82 -0.64 -1.95 -3.81
N MET A 83 -0.12 -2.36 -4.97
CA MET A 83 1.28 -2.13 -5.31
C MET A 83 1.45 -0.86 -6.11
N MET A 84 2.53 -0.11 -5.83
CA MET A 84 2.98 0.99 -6.67
C MET A 84 4.32 0.60 -7.29
N THR A 85 4.53 0.93 -8.56
CA THR A 85 5.79 0.60 -9.20
C THR A 85 6.23 1.70 -10.14
N GLY A 86 7.54 1.93 -10.23
CA GLY A 86 8.13 2.87 -11.16
C GLY A 86 8.30 2.23 -12.53
N PHE A 87 8.55 3.10 -13.52
CA PHE A 87 8.75 2.67 -14.89
C PHE A 87 9.97 1.74 -14.99
N GLY A 88 9.82 0.67 -15.73
CA GLY A 88 10.91 -0.23 -16.03
C GLY A 88 11.20 -1.29 -14.98
N TYR A 89 10.51 -1.24 -13.84
CA TYR A 89 10.68 -2.24 -12.80
C TYR A 89 9.54 -3.25 -12.89
N ASP A 90 9.82 -4.41 -13.39
CA ASP A 90 8.86 -5.52 -13.35
C ASP A 90 9.52 -6.84 -13.69
N PRO A 91 9.88 -7.65 -12.69
CA PRO A 91 10.10 -9.06 -12.94
C PRO A 91 8.72 -9.70 -13.17
N ASN A 92 8.26 -9.74 -14.41
CA ASN A 92 6.91 -10.15 -14.80
C ASN A 92 6.43 -11.42 -14.11
N HIS A 93 7.30 -12.39 -13.95
CA HIS A 93 6.91 -13.65 -13.31
C HIS A 93 6.58 -13.49 -11.83
N VAL A 94 7.22 -12.54 -11.14
CA VAL A 94 6.92 -12.28 -9.72
C VAL A 94 5.58 -11.56 -9.59
N LEU A 95 5.31 -10.61 -10.47
CA LEU A 95 4.01 -9.91 -10.48
C LEU A 95 2.87 -10.88 -10.78
N VAL A 96 3.05 -11.77 -11.74
CA VAL A 96 2.06 -12.80 -12.06
C VAL A 96 1.79 -13.67 -10.84
N ARG A 97 2.85 -14.10 -10.15
CA ARG A 97 2.69 -14.93 -8.96
C ARG A 97 1.97 -14.19 -7.84
N ALA A 98 2.29 -12.91 -7.62
CA ALA A 98 1.61 -12.12 -6.61
C ALA A 98 0.13 -11.98 -6.92
N LYS A 99 -0.23 -11.83 -8.19
CA LYS A 99 -1.63 -11.77 -8.61
C LYS A 99 -2.37 -13.07 -8.32
N VAL A 100 -1.72 -14.20 -8.54
CA VAL A 100 -2.30 -15.50 -8.21
C VAL A 100 -2.52 -15.61 -6.71
N ASP A 101 -1.60 -15.05 -5.90
CA ASP A 101 -1.68 -15.10 -4.44
C ASP A 101 -2.59 -14.01 -3.86
N GLY A 102 -3.31 -13.27 -4.69
CA GLY A 102 -4.33 -12.33 -4.22
C GLY A 102 -4.06 -10.85 -4.44
N LEU A 103 -2.93 -10.50 -5.08
CA LEU A 103 -2.68 -9.11 -5.45
C LEU A 103 -3.63 -8.71 -6.57
N LYS A 104 -4.45 -7.68 -6.34
CA LYS A 104 -5.47 -7.28 -7.30
C LYS A 104 -5.12 -6.05 -8.09
N ASP A 105 -4.36 -5.12 -7.50
CA ASP A 105 -4.11 -3.84 -8.13
C ASP A 105 -2.64 -3.46 -8.11
N VAL A 106 -2.16 -3.00 -9.26
CA VAL A 106 -0.83 -2.44 -9.43
C VAL A 106 -0.99 -1.07 -10.07
N LEU A 107 -0.41 -0.05 -9.46
CA LEU A 107 -0.51 1.31 -9.92
C LEU A 107 0.87 1.78 -10.38
N TYR A 108 0.95 2.25 -11.64
CA TYR A 108 2.22 2.65 -12.22
C TYR A 108 2.49 4.14 -11.99
N LYS A 109 3.66 4.45 -11.45
CA LYS A 109 4.08 5.83 -11.23
C LYS A 109 4.51 6.47 -12.54
N PRO A 110 4.25 7.75 -12.76
CA PRO A 110 3.43 8.65 -11.93
C PRO A 110 1.94 8.41 -12.17
N PHE A 111 1.13 8.65 -11.13
CA PHE A 111 -0.32 8.46 -11.25
C PHE A 111 -1.04 9.64 -10.61
N GLU A 112 -2.29 9.83 -11.01
CA GLU A 112 -3.16 10.82 -10.39
C GLU A 112 -3.65 10.32 -9.05
N THR A 113 -3.66 11.19 -8.04
CA THR A 113 -4.09 10.81 -6.69
C THR A 113 -5.52 10.28 -6.68
N GLU A 114 -6.40 10.85 -7.51
CA GLU A 114 -7.79 10.42 -7.62
C GLU A 114 -7.91 8.95 -8.06
N LYS A 115 -6.98 8.49 -8.89
CA LYS A 115 -6.98 7.09 -9.31
C LYS A 115 -6.71 6.17 -8.13
N LEU A 116 -5.77 6.55 -7.28
CA LEU A 116 -5.49 5.79 -6.06
C LEU A 116 -6.69 5.83 -5.11
N VAL A 117 -7.35 6.98 -4.97
CA VAL A 117 -8.56 7.09 -4.16
C VAL A 117 -9.62 6.09 -4.63
N ASP A 118 -9.86 6.02 -5.94
CA ASP A 118 -10.87 5.12 -6.49
C ASP A 118 -10.55 3.65 -6.19
N ILE A 119 -9.28 3.27 -6.31
CA ILE A 119 -8.86 1.89 -6.04
C ILE A 119 -9.03 1.58 -4.56
N ILE A 120 -8.61 2.48 -3.69
CA ILE A 120 -8.75 2.28 -2.24
C ILE A 120 -10.23 2.13 -1.88
N GLU A 121 -11.08 3.00 -2.38
CA GLU A 121 -12.51 2.94 -2.08
C GLU A 121 -13.14 1.63 -2.53
N ALA A 122 -12.73 1.13 -3.68
CA ALA A 122 -13.26 -0.14 -4.17
C ALA A 122 -12.98 -1.29 -3.21
N HIS A 123 -11.84 -1.24 -2.51
CA HIS A 123 -11.47 -2.27 -1.55
C HIS A 123 -12.08 -2.09 -0.17
N LEU A 124 -12.48 -0.87 0.19
CA LEU A 124 -13.02 -0.58 1.51
C LEU A 124 -14.54 -0.72 1.62
N LYS A 125 -15.18 -1.02 0.53
CA LYS A 125 -16.63 -1.22 0.52
C LYS A 125 -17.04 -2.53 1.15
#